data_3d02faeb26f52515cca5a18a6a82cd4a
#
_entry.id   3d02faeb26f52515cca5a18a6a82cd4a
#
_cell.length_a   1.000
_cell.length_b   1.000
_cell.length_c   1.000
_cell.angle_alpha   90.00
_cell.angle_beta   90.00
_cell.angle_gamma   90.00
#
_symmetry.space_group_name_H-M   'P 1'
#
loop_
_entity.id
_entity.type
_entity.pdbx_description
1 polymer ?
#
loop_
_entity_poly.entity_id
_entity_poly.type
_entity_poly.pdbx_seq_one_letter_code
_entity_poly.pdbx_strand_id
1 'polypeptide(L)'
;MDWMTQLAQYVPQTPQEAADKAALQNDVQKYGTAVLERSSPSGSHICCSGMILDPTMTQVLLVYHNIYQSFSWTGGHADGESDFLAVAIREAQEETGLQQVQPLCSAILSIDRLPVKAHIRRGEPVAAHFHDCISFGLLADPKQPLRIQPAENSAVCWKPIAELPKLCQEPHMLPVYEKLIARMKQVRQEQQAILPQMVAPLLDWYAIHKRDLPWRKDQNPYHVWISEIMLQQTRVEAVKGYYQRFLTAFPTIQALAEADPEQVRKCWEGLGYYTRAKNLQRAAQQILEQYHGEFPTKHEEVLSLAGIGAYTAGAICSICYEQPTPAVDGNVLRVVMRLQDAFDEIDRPDVKRAVTEALKTCYPAGKCGMFTQALMELGALVCVPNGAPHCQECPVAAFCRSRKQETQALLPVR
;
A
#
# COMPACT_ATOMS: atom_id res chain seq x y z
N MET A 1 -8.95 15.45 2.24
CA MET A 1 -8.36 16.85 2.29
C MET A 1 -8.88 17.61 1.08
N ASP A 2 -9.32 18.85 1.25
CA ASP A 2 -9.73 19.66 0.10
C ASP A 2 -8.51 20.14 -0.72
N TRP A 3 -8.74 20.49 -1.98
CA TRP A 3 -7.67 20.80 -2.93
C TRP A 3 -6.87 22.06 -2.59
N MET A 4 -7.50 23.07 -1.98
CA MET A 4 -6.80 24.29 -1.55
C MET A 4 -5.83 23.99 -0.42
N THR A 5 -6.22 23.12 0.52
CA THR A 5 -5.35 22.64 1.58
C THR A 5 -4.19 21.80 1.01
N GLN A 6 -4.44 20.96 0.00
CA GLN A 6 -3.37 20.20 -0.68
C GLN A 6 -2.37 21.15 -1.36
N LEU A 7 -2.83 22.16 -2.07
CA LEU A 7 -1.97 23.20 -2.66
C LEU A 7 -1.15 23.94 -1.60
N ALA A 8 -1.77 24.30 -0.49
CA ALA A 8 -1.08 25.01 0.60
C ALA A 8 0.03 24.15 1.21
N GLN A 9 -0.23 22.86 1.43
CA GLN A 9 0.71 21.91 2.02
C GLN A 9 1.84 21.47 1.06
N TYR A 10 1.66 21.62 -0.25
CA TYR A 10 2.71 21.30 -1.20
C TYR A 10 3.98 22.12 -0.94
N VAL A 11 5.12 21.44 -0.80
CA VAL A 11 6.42 22.08 -0.56
C VAL A 11 7.23 22.06 -1.85
N PRO A 12 7.44 23.24 -2.49
CA PRO A 12 8.28 23.34 -3.68
C PRO A 12 9.71 22.92 -3.37
N GLN A 13 10.36 22.24 -4.31
CA GLN A 13 11.75 21.80 -4.14
C GLN A 13 12.73 22.60 -5.02
N THR A 14 12.21 23.41 -5.94
CA THR A 14 13.02 24.28 -6.79
C THR A 14 12.50 25.72 -6.74
N PRO A 15 13.35 26.73 -7.04
CA PRO A 15 12.89 28.11 -7.13
C PRO A 15 11.79 28.32 -8.19
N GLN A 16 11.84 27.57 -9.30
CA GLN A 16 10.81 27.64 -10.34
C GLN A 16 9.45 27.17 -9.80
N GLU A 17 9.40 26.03 -9.12
CA GLU A 17 8.16 25.54 -8.53
C GLU A 17 7.61 26.48 -7.45
N ALA A 18 8.50 27.13 -6.70
CA ALA A 18 8.07 28.12 -5.73
C ALA A 18 7.37 29.31 -6.40
N ALA A 19 7.91 29.75 -7.55
CA ALA A 19 7.30 30.81 -8.35
C ALA A 19 5.98 30.34 -8.99
N ASP A 20 5.94 29.13 -9.54
CA ASP A 20 4.74 28.55 -10.17
C ASP A 20 3.61 28.34 -9.14
N LYS A 21 3.93 27.79 -7.97
CA LYS A 21 2.98 27.67 -6.85
C LYS A 21 2.45 29.03 -6.42
N ALA A 22 3.32 30.04 -6.25
CA ALA A 22 2.90 31.38 -5.84
C ALA A 22 1.98 32.03 -6.88
N ALA A 23 2.28 31.86 -8.18
CA ALA A 23 1.44 32.34 -9.26
C ALA A 23 0.05 31.68 -9.24
N LEU A 24 -0.01 30.36 -9.10
CA LEU A 24 -1.29 29.63 -8.98
C LEU A 24 -2.07 30.08 -7.71
N GLN A 25 -1.40 30.25 -6.57
CA GLN A 25 -2.05 30.70 -5.34
C GLN A 25 -2.63 32.11 -5.49
N ASN A 26 -1.93 33.01 -6.17
CA ASN A 26 -2.44 34.36 -6.47
C ASN A 26 -3.68 34.30 -7.38
N ASP A 27 -3.68 33.42 -8.39
CA ASP A 27 -4.83 33.24 -9.27
C ASP A 27 -6.03 32.66 -8.51
N VAL A 28 -5.80 31.66 -7.63
CA VAL A 28 -6.83 31.10 -6.76
C VAL A 28 -7.39 32.17 -5.81
N GLN A 29 -6.55 33.02 -5.24
CA GLN A 29 -7.00 34.11 -4.36
C GLN A 29 -7.86 35.12 -5.11
N LYS A 30 -7.53 35.43 -6.36
CA LYS A 30 -8.21 36.43 -7.16
C LYS A 30 -9.47 35.94 -7.85
N TYR A 31 -9.46 34.70 -8.32
CA TYR A 31 -10.50 34.15 -9.19
C TYR A 31 -11.27 32.96 -8.58
N GLY A 32 -10.87 32.49 -7.40
CA GLY A 32 -11.51 31.37 -6.71
C GLY A 32 -11.48 30.09 -7.54
N THR A 33 -12.60 29.40 -7.59
CA THR A 33 -12.76 28.15 -8.32
C THR A 33 -12.77 28.32 -9.85
N ALA A 34 -12.84 29.55 -10.37
CA ALA A 34 -12.77 29.79 -11.83
C ALA A 34 -11.44 29.31 -12.44
N VAL A 35 -10.35 29.14 -11.66
CA VAL A 35 -9.09 28.57 -12.12
C VAL A 35 -9.21 27.09 -12.53
N LEU A 36 -10.29 26.41 -12.14
CA LEU A 36 -10.57 25.02 -12.53
C LEU A 36 -11.13 24.93 -13.95
N GLU A 37 -11.60 26.05 -14.52
CA GLU A 37 -12.27 26.08 -15.81
C GLU A 37 -11.31 26.56 -16.92
N ARG A 38 -11.43 26.00 -18.12
CA ARG A 38 -10.65 26.41 -19.29
C ARG A 38 -10.88 27.86 -19.67
N SER A 39 -12.02 28.43 -19.31
CA SER A 39 -12.38 29.84 -19.52
C SER A 39 -11.89 30.76 -18.43
N SER A 40 -10.97 30.31 -17.57
CA SER A 40 -10.42 31.09 -16.47
C SER A 40 -9.91 32.48 -16.94
N PRO A 41 -10.32 33.54 -16.26
CA PRO A 41 -9.91 34.89 -16.61
C PRO A 41 -8.44 35.20 -16.23
N SER A 42 -7.75 34.28 -15.57
CA SER A 42 -6.33 34.41 -15.21
C SER A 42 -5.38 34.28 -16.40
N GLY A 43 -5.85 33.74 -17.53
CA GLY A 43 -4.99 33.32 -18.65
C GLY A 43 -4.24 31.99 -18.37
N SER A 44 -4.60 31.32 -17.28
CA SER A 44 -4.17 29.96 -16.94
C SER A 44 -5.34 29.17 -16.38
N HIS A 45 -5.23 27.84 -16.38
CA HIS A 45 -6.19 26.94 -15.72
C HIS A 45 -5.51 25.67 -15.28
N ILE A 46 -6.14 24.99 -14.29
CA ILE A 46 -5.58 23.78 -13.70
C ILE A 46 -5.72 22.59 -14.65
N CYS A 47 -4.59 21.89 -14.83
CA CYS A 47 -4.51 20.59 -15.47
C CYS A 47 -3.97 19.56 -14.49
N CYS A 48 -4.45 18.32 -14.61
CA CYS A 48 -4.04 17.21 -13.76
C CYS A 48 -3.25 16.22 -14.60
N SER A 49 -1.99 15.97 -14.22
CA SER A 49 -1.08 15.13 -14.99
C SER A 49 -0.63 13.90 -14.20
N GLY A 50 -0.45 12.79 -14.90
CA GLY A 50 0.02 11.53 -14.35
C GLY A 50 1.30 11.05 -15.01
N MET A 51 2.40 10.94 -14.24
CA MET A 51 3.58 10.20 -14.67
C MET A 51 3.41 8.74 -14.30
N ILE A 52 3.29 7.86 -15.31
CA ILE A 52 3.02 6.43 -15.09
C ILE A 52 4.33 5.65 -15.20
N LEU A 53 4.73 5.01 -14.10
CA LEU A 53 5.87 4.09 -14.07
C LEU A 53 5.40 2.65 -13.85
N ASP A 54 6.24 1.68 -14.24
CA ASP A 54 6.10 0.30 -13.81
C ASP A 54 6.43 0.17 -12.31
N PRO A 55 5.96 -0.90 -11.62
CA PRO A 55 6.23 -1.07 -10.19
C PRO A 55 7.71 -1.14 -9.80
N THR A 56 8.59 -1.51 -10.75
CA THR A 56 10.06 -1.53 -10.54
C THR A 56 10.73 -0.18 -10.78
N MET A 57 9.96 0.82 -11.29
CA MET A 57 10.43 2.16 -11.64
C MET A 57 11.61 2.18 -12.63
N THR A 58 11.59 1.26 -13.58
CA THR A 58 12.58 1.15 -14.67
C THR A 58 12.02 1.59 -16.00
N GLN A 59 10.70 1.51 -16.18
CA GLN A 59 9.99 1.88 -17.39
C GLN A 59 8.99 3.01 -17.12
N VAL A 60 8.77 3.84 -18.12
CA VAL A 60 7.75 4.89 -18.15
C VAL A 60 6.78 4.63 -19.28
N LEU A 61 5.48 4.80 -19.03
CA LEU A 61 4.46 4.78 -20.06
C LEU A 61 4.32 6.18 -20.65
N LEU A 62 4.41 6.27 -21.98
CA LEU A 62 4.31 7.52 -22.71
C LEU A 62 3.23 7.41 -23.79
N VAL A 63 2.59 8.54 -24.06
CA VAL A 63 1.67 8.75 -25.17
C VAL A 63 2.30 9.64 -26.22
N TYR A 64 2.15 9.33 -27.53
CA TYR A 64 2.59 10.23 -28.59
C TYR A 64 1.46 11.21 -28.91
N HIS A 65 1.59 12.43 -28.43
CA HIS A 65 0.56 13.45 -28.52
C HIS A 65 0.48 14.07 -29.91
N ASN A 66 -0.72 14.03 -30.54
CA ASN A 66 -0.89 14.46 -31.94
C ASN A 66 -0.62 15.96 -32.19
N ILE A 67 -0.93 16.83 -31.23
CA ILE A 67 -0.72 18.29 -31.36
C ILE A 67 0.77 18.64 -31.17
N TYR A 68 1.41 18.08 -30.14
CA TYR A 68 2.81 18.41 -29.83
C TYR A 68 3.83 17.61 -30.63
N GLN A 69 3.38 16.51 -31.30
CA GLN A 69 4.23 15.57 -32.05
C GLN A 69 5.44 15.10 -31.25
N SER A 70 5.18 14.81 -29.97
CA SER A 70 6.15 14.42 -28.96
C SER A 70 5.59 13.32 -28.08
N PHE A 71 6.48 12.48 -27.56
CA PHE A 71 6.11 11.61 -26.44
C PHE A 71 6.01 12.41 -25.14
N SER A 72 4.89 12.26 -24.45
CA SER A 72 4.56 12.97 -23.22
C SER A 72 3.95 12.05 -22.17
N TRP A 73 3.80 12.58 -20.97
CA TRP A 73 2.97 12.00 -19.92
C TRP A 73 1.48 12.04 -20.28
N THR A 74 0.63 11.47 -19.44
CA THR A 74 -0.83 11.59 -19.55
C THR A 74 -1.35 12.78 -18.74
N GLY A 75 -2.45 13.40 -19.18
CA GLY A 75 -3.07 14.46 -18.39
C GLY A 75 -4.16 15.21 -19.13
N GLY A 76 -5.06 15.78 -18.34
CA GLY A 76 -6.19 16.56 -18.84
C GLY A 76 -6.54 17.73 -17.93
N HIS A 77 -7.57 18.45 -18.32
CA HIS A 77 -8.03 19.64 -17.61
C HIS A 77 -8.88 19.25 -16.41
N ALA A 78 -8.86 20.07 -15.36
CA ALA A 78 -9.71 19.88 -14.20
C ALA A 78 -11.21 20.03 -14.54
N ASP A 79 -11.54 20.95 -15.49
CA ASP A 79 -12.90 21.19 -15.99
C ASP A 79 -13.96 21.28 -14.85
N GLY A 80 -13.63 22.03 -13.79
CA GLY A 80 -14.47 22.22 -12.61
C GLY A 80 -14.32 21.18 -11.51
N GLU A 81 -13.63 20.08 -11.75
CA GLU A 81 -13.39 19.04 -10.75
C GLU A 81 -12.28 19.44 -9.77
N SER A 82 -12.47 19.08 -8.51
CA SER A 82 -11.54 19.41 -7.41
C SER A 82 -10.76 18.20 -6.87
N ASP A 83 -11.06 16.98 -7.30
CA ASP A 83 -10.28 15.78 -7.02
C ASP A 83 -9.25 15.56 -8.14
N PHE A 84 -8.14 16.29 -8.06
CA PHE A 84 -7.10 16.28 -9.09
C PHE A 84 -6.44 14.93 -9.30
N LEU A 85 -6.34 14.12 -8.24
CA LEU A 85 -5.81 12.76 -8.37
C LEU A 85 -6.76 11.86 -9.15
N ALA A 86 -8.05 11.96 -8.88
CA ALA A 86 -9.06 11.20 -9.63
C ALA A 86 -9.08 11.61 -11.12
N VAL A 87 -8.94 12.91 -11.41
CA VAL A 87 -8.80 13.40 -12.81
C VAL A 87 -7.55 12.80 -13.46
N ALA A 88 -6.38 12.87 -12.81
CA ALA A 88 -5.13 12.33 -13.37
C ALA A 88 -5.21 10.82 -13.65
N ILE A 89 -5.87 10.04 -12.79
CA ILE A 89 -6.07 8.60 -12.98
C ILE A 89 -7.02 8.34 -14.17
N ARG A 90 -8.12 9.08 -14.25
CA ARG A 90 -9.09 8.96 -15.35
C ARG A 90 -8.44 9.26 -16.70
N GLU A 91 -7.73 10.37 -16.81
CA GLU A 91 -7.00 10.75 -18.03
C GLU A 91 -5.96 9.69 -18.42
N ALA A 92 -5.22 9.16 -17.43
CA ALA A 92 -4.28 8.07 -17.67
C ALA A 92 -4.97 6.82 -18.26
N GLN A 93 -6.16 6.47 -17.77
CA GLN A 93 -6.93 5.34 -18.30
C GLN A 93 -7.52 5.61 -19.69
N GLU A 94 -8.04 6.80 -19.92
CA GLU A 94 -8.64 7.21 -21.19
C GLU A 94 -7.62 7.26 -22.31
N GLU A 95 -6.46 7.88 -22.08
CA GLU A 95 -5.40 8.06 -23.08
C GLU A 95 -4.61 6.78 -23.38
N THR A 96 -4.53 5.85 -22.43
CA THR A 96 -3.68 4.65 -22.55
C THR A 96 -4.43 3.34 -22.69
N GLY A 97 -5.72 3.33 -22.33
CA GLY A 97 -6.53 2.10 -22.26
C GLY A 97 -6.25 1.21 -21.07
N LEU A 98 -5.37 1.61 -20.16
CA LEU A 98 -5.11 0.88 -18.91
C LEU A 98 -6.39 0.74 -18.10
N GLN A 99 -6.64 -0.45 -17.57
CA GLN A 99 -7.80 -0.72 -16.72
C GLN A 99 -7.49 -0.45 -15.24
N GLN A 100 -6.25 -0.72 -14.83
CA GLN A 100 -5.78 -0.57 -13.47
C GLN A 100 -4.59 0.40 -13.44
N VAL A 101 -4.81 1.57 -12.86
CA VAL A 101 -3.81 2.60 -12.60
C VAL A 101 -3.91 2.96 -11.12
N GLN A 102 -2.82 2.87 -10.41
CA GLN A 102 -2.77 3.12 -8.96
C GLN A 102 -1.88 4.31 -8.67
N PRO A 103 -2.26 5.23 -7.77
CA PRO A 103 -1.34 6.27 -7.33
C PRO A 103 -0.22 5.67 -6.47
N LEU A 104 0.99 6.19 -6.65
CA LEU A 104 2.14 5.87 -5.78
C LEU A 104 1.89 6.35 -4.35
N CYS A 105 1.28 7.52 -4.23
CA CYS A 105 0.76 8.13 -3.02
C CYS A 105 -0.29 9.17 -3.40
N SER A 106 -1.05 9.67 -2.42
CA SER A 106 -2.09 10.68 -2.65
C SER A 106 -1.58 12.11 -2.79
N ALA A 107 -0.32 12.36 -2.45
CA ALA A 107 0.25 13.70 -2.44
C ALA A 107 0.55 14.23 -3.85
N ILE A 108 0.39 15.54 -4.03
CA ILE A 108 0.90 16.26 -5.20
C ILE A 108 2.42 16.13 -5.23
N LEU A 109 2.97 15.68 -6.36
CA LEU A 109 4.42 15.54 -6.53
C LEU A 109 5.07 16.72 -7.25
N SER A 110 4.33 17.44 -8.08
CA SER A 110 4.85 18.63 -8.76
C SER A 110 3.74 19.63 -9.06
N ILE A 111 4.10 20.91 -9.04
CA ILE A 111 3.28 22.01 -9.57
C ILE A 111 4.16 22.78 -10.57
N ASP A 112 3.71 22.83 -11.81
CA ASP A 112 4.45 23.45 -12.90
C ASP A 112 3.51 24.31 -13.73
N ARG A 113 3.85 25.59 -13.98
CA ARG A 113 3.13 26.48 -14.89
C ARG A 113 3.74 26.39 -16.27
N LEU A 114 3.09 25.67 -17.16
CA LEU A 114 3.60 25.31 -18.48
C LEU A 114 2.94 26.18 -19.58
N PRO A 115 3.72 26.78 -20.53
CA PRO A 115 3.16 27.58 -21.59
C PRO A 115 2.53 26.69 -22.69
N VAL A 116 1.33 27.05 -23.10
CA VAL A 116 0.62 26.44 -24.23
C VAL A 116 0.61 27.45 -25.39
N LYS A 117 1.16 27.03 -26.51
CA LYS A 117 1.16 27.85 -27.75
C LYS A 117 -0.26 27.94 -28.31
N ALA A 118 -0.55 29.07 -28.98
CA ALA A 118 -1.78 29.22 -29.76
C ALA A 118 -1.92 28.08 -30.76
N HIS A 119 -3.08 27.44 -30.81
CA HIS A 119 -3.36 26.29 -31.66
C HIS A 119 -4.83 26.27 -32.13
N ILE A 120 -5.16 25.39 -33.05
CA ILE A 120 -6.54 25.16 -33.49
C ILE A 120 -7.03 23.88 -32.82
N ARG A 121 -8.18 23.96 -32.15
CA ARG A 121 -8.85 22.81 -31.54
C ARG A 121 -10.28 22.68 -32.07
N ARG A 122 -10.60 21.55 -32.69
CA ARG A 122 -11.91 21.29 -33.31
C ARG A 122 -12.38 22.39 -34.29
N GLY A 123 -11.43 22.99 -34.98
CA GLY A 123 -11.70 24.08 -35.93
C GLY A 123 -11.74 25.49 -35.35
N GLU A 124 -11.69 25.62 -34.00
CA GLU A 124 -11.71 26.94 -33.33
C GLU A 124 -10.30 27.34 -32.86
N PRO A 125 -9.94 28.63 -32.97
CA PRO A 125 -8.64 29.12 -32.51
C PRO A 125 -8.62 29.21 -30.97
N VAL A 126 -7.56 28.64 -30.36
CA VAL A 126 -7.26 28.76 -28.94
C VAL A 126 -6.03 29.66 -28.78
N ALA A 127 -6.18 30.75 -28.03
CA ALA A 127 -5.08 31.69 -27.76
C ALA A 127 -3.99 31.01 -26.90
N ALA A 128 -2.78 31.57 -26.96
CA ALA A 128 -1.72 31.15 -26.05
C ALA A 128 -2.12 31.43 -24.59
N HIS A 129 -1.87 30.44 -23.70
CA HIS A 129 -2.23 30.50 -22.30
C HIS A 129 -1.26 29.63 -21.49
N PHE A 130 -1.53 29.45 -20.18
CA PHE A 130 -0.75 28.57 -19.35
C PHE A 130 -1.61 27.41 -18.80
N HIS A 131 -0.98 26.26 -18.65
CA HIS A 131 -1.49 25.17 -17.84
C HIS A 131 -0.78 25.18 -16.49
N ASP A 132 -1.54 25.26 -15.41
CA ASP A 132 -1.06 25.01 -14.06
C ASP A 132 -1.18 23.51 -13.79
N CYS A 133 -0.12 22.78 -14.15
CA CYS A 133 -0.08 21.32 -14.05
C CYS A 133 0.15 20.88 -12.63
N ILE A 134 -0.84 20.21 -12.05
CA ILE A 134 -0.75 19.50 -10.77
C ILE A 134 -0.50 18.03 -11.08
N SER A 135 0.71 17.55 -10.72
CA SER A 135 1.20 16.27 -11.20
C SER A 135 1.31 15.21 -10.09
N PHE A 136 0.92 14.00 -10.43
CA PHE A 136 0.93 12.83 -9.57
C PHE A 136 1.81 11.73 -10.14
N GLY A 137 2.36 10.88 -9.24
CA GLY A 137 3.01 9.64 -9.60
C GLY A 137 2.02 8.49 -9.65
N LEU A 138 1.95 7.80 -10.76
CA LEU A 138 1.06 6.67 -10.98
C LEU A 138 1.86 5.41 -11.27
N LEU A 139 1.28 4.25 -10.94
CA LEU A 139 1.87 2.94 -11.18
C LEU A 139 0.91 2.08 -11.99
N ALA A 140 1.44 1.32 -12.95
CA ALA A 140 0.66 0.33 -13.69
C ALA A 140 1.51 -0.88 -14.09
N ASP A 141 0.87 -2.05 -14.21
CA ASP A 141 1.54 -3.27 -14.71
C ASP A 141 1.77 -3.15 -16.22
N PRO A 142 3.03 -3.24 -16.70
CA PRO A 142 3.34 -3.19 -18.13
C PRO A 142 2.70 -4.30 -18.98
N LYS A 143 2.19 -5.35 -18.35
CA LYS A 143 1.51 -6.46 -19.04
C LYS A 143 0.07 -6.15 -19.44
N GLN A 144 -0.51 -5.07 -18.92
CA GLN A 144 -1.84 -4.66 -19.31
C GLN A 144 -1.90 -4.29 -20.79
N PRO A 145 -3.01 -4.59 -21.49
CA PRO A 145 -3.20 -4.17 -22.87
C PRO A 145 -3.27 -2.64 -22.95
N LEU A 146 -2.61 -2.07 -23.95
CA LEU A 146 -2.63 -0.63 -24.24
C LEU A 146 -3.54 -0.34 -25.43
N ARG A 147 -4.18 0.82 -25.41
CA ARG A 147 -5.01 1.29 -26.50
C ARG A 147 -4.82 2.80 -26.68
N ILE A 148 -4.62 3.24 -27.91
CA ILE A 148 -4.58 4.67 -28.26
C ILE A 148 -5.96 5.31 -28.14
N GLN A 149 -5.97 6.62 -27.83
CA GLN A 149 -7.12 7.51 -27.99
C GLN A 149 -6.91 8.34 -29.26
N PRO A 150 -7.44 7.94 -30.44
CA PRO A 150 -7.08 8.50 -31.73
C PRO A 150 -7.33 10.02 -31.86
N ALA A 151 -8.24 10.55 -31.03
CA ALA A 151 -8.51 12.00 -31.01
C ALA A 151 -7.36 12.80 -30.37
N GLU A 152 -6.51 12.17 -29.55
CA GLU A 152 -5.48 12.84 -28.74
C GLU A 152 -4.07 12.30 -29.01
N ASN A 153 -3.93 10.98 -29.18
CA ASN A 153 -2.63 10.35 -29.38
C ASN A 153 -2.64 9.31 -30.51
N SER A 154 -1.47 9.05 -31.08
CA SER A 154 -1.26 8.06 -32.16
C SER A 154 -0.35 6.89 -31.76
N ALA A 155 0.25 6.93 -30.57
CA ALA A 155 0.99 5.80 -29.99
C ALA A 155 0.92 5.85 -28.47
N VAL A 156 0.92 4.65 -27.86
CA VAL A 156 1.05 4.44 -26.40
C VAL A 156 2.06 3.32 -26.21
N CYS A 157 3.12 3.55 -25.45
CA CYS A 157 4.14 2.52 -25.25
C CYS A 157 4.92 2.68 -23.96
N TRP A 158 5.30 1.54 -23.39
CA TRP A 158 6.30 1.47 -22.34
C TRP A 158 7.70 1.64 -22.90
N LYS A 159 8.51 2.47 -22.28
CA LYS A 159 9.90 2.74 -22.64
C LYS A 159 10.79 2.72 -21.40
N PRO A 160 12.04 2.24 -21.54
CA PRO A 160 13.03 2.48 -20.49
C PRO A 160 13.17 3.96 -20.16
N ILE A 161 13.20 4.32 -18.88
CA ILE A 161 13.33 5.71 -18.43
C ILE A 161 14.55 6.39 -19.08
N ALA A 162 15.65 5.65 -19.29
CA ALA A 162 16.86 6.15 -19.92
C ALA A 162 16.68 6.62 -21.39
N GLU A 163 15.61 6.22 -22.07
CA GLU A 163 15.30 6.64 -23.43
C GLU A 163 14.50 7.95 -23.49
N LEU A 164 13.93 8.40 -22.38
CA LEU A 164 13.08 9.59 -22.30
C LEU A 164 13.69 10.84 -22.96
N PRO A 165 14.99 11.17 -22.76
CA PRO A 165 15.60 12.33 -23.41
C PRO A 165 15.63 12.28 -24.95
N LYS A 166 15.55 11.08 -25.53
CA LYS A 166 15.52 10.89 -26.99
C LYS A 166 14.11 10.94 -27.57
N LEU A 167 13.11 10.69 -26.73
CA LEU A 167 11.70 10.56 -27.15
C LEU A 167 10.92 11.86 -26.97
N CYS A 168 11.28 12.67 -25.98
CA CYS A 168 10.66 13.96 -25.73
C CYS A 168 11.22 15.02 -26.71
N GLN A 169 10.36 15.49 -27.59
CA GLN A 169 10.73 16.55 -28.59
C GLN A 169 10.52 17.97 -28.03
N GLU A 170 10.07 18.08 -26.78
CA GLU A 170 9.83 19.34 -26.09
C GLU A 170 10.90 19.57 -25.02
N PRO A 171 11.99 20.31 -25.32
CA PRO A 171 13.13 20.43 -24.41
C PRO A 171 12.80 21.02 -23.04
N HIS A 172 11.75 21.84 -22.94
CA HIS A 172 11.29 22.43 -21.68
C HIS A 172 10.55 21.43 -20.79
N MET A 173 10.01 20.34 -21.35
CA MET A 173 9.31 19.28 -20.61
C MET A 173 10.24 18.25 -19.99
N LEU A 174 11.41 18.03 -20.59
CA LEU A 174 12.33 17.00 -20.12
C LEU A 174 12.75 17.20 -18.65
N PRO A 175 13.15 18.41 -18.19
CA PRO A 175 13.45 18.63 -16.78
C PRO A 175 12.26 18.38 -15.84
N VAL A 176 11.03 18.64 -16.31
CA VAL A 176 9.80 18.38 -15.53
C VAL A 176 9.60 16.87 -15.33
N TYR A 177 9.76 16.08 -16.39
CA TYR A 177 9.65 14.62 -16.35
C TYR A 177 10.74 13.99 -15.47
N GLU A 178 12.00 14.39 -15.65
CA GLU A 178 13.12 13.87 -14.85
C GLU A 178 12.95 14.18 -13.36
N LYS A 179 12.55 15.40 -13.04
CA LYS A 179 12.22 15.83 -11.68
C LYS A 179 11.13 14.95 -11.07
N LEU A 180 10.03 14.73 -11.80
CA LEU A 180 8.90 13.95 -11.29
C LEU A 180 9.27 12.48 -11.07
N ILE A 181 10.01 11.88 -12.01
CA ILE A 181 10.52 10.50 -11.86
C ILE A 181 11.46 10.38 -10.66
N ALA A 182 12.35 11.35 -10.45
CA ALA A 182 13.24 11.38 -9.30
C ALA A 182 12.45 11.44 -7.98
N ARG A 183 11.40 12.26 -7.94
CA ARG A 183 10.49 12.34 -6.77
C ARG A 183 9.71 11.06 -6.52
N MET A 184 9.22 10.42 -7.56
CA MET A 184 8.56 9.12 -7.42
C MET A 184 9.49 8.09 -6.77
N LYS A 185 10.74 8.02 -7.21
CA LYS A 185 11.76 7.15 -6.61
C LYS A 185 12.05 7.53 -5.16
N GLN A 186 12.15 8.82 -4.88
CA GLN A 186 12.35 9.32 -3.51
C GLN A 186 11.16 8.94 -2.60
N VAL A 187 9.92 9.15 -3.06
CA VAL A 187 8.71 8.76 -2.30
C VAL A 187 8.72 7.27 -1.97
N ARG A 188 9.10 6.41 -2.93
CA ARG A 188 9.21 4.96 -2.68
C ARG A 188 10.28 4.64 -1.62
N GLN A 189 11.42 5.30 -1.67
CA GLN A 189 12.47 5.16 -0.64
C GLN A 189 11.98 5.63 0.74
N GLU A 190 11.32 6.78 0.80
CA GLU A 190 10.73 7.30 2.05
C GLU A 190 9.65 6.38 2.61
N GLN A 191 8.79 5.80 1.76
CA GLN A 191 7.80 4.81 2.16
C GLN A 191 8.46 3.60 2.83
N GLN A 192 9.56 3.11 2.28
CA GLN A 192 10.33 2.00 2.86
C GLN A 192 11.03 2.41 4.16
N ALA A 193 11.60 3.60 4.22
CA ALA A 193 12.32 4.12 5.37
C ALA A 193 11.45 4.39 6.61
N ILE A 194 10.11 4.43 6.46
CA ILE A 194 9.18 4.57 7.59
C ILE A 194 9.12 3.30 8.44
N LEU A 195 9.24 2.11 7.84
CA LEU A 195 9.01 0.86 8.54
C LEU A 195 9.97 0.65 9.74
N PRO A 196 11.29 0.87 9.64
CA PRO A 196 12.16 0.79 10.80
C PRO A 196 11.80 1.77 11.93
N GLN A 197 11.25 2.95 11.58
CA GLN A 197 10.91 3.97 12.57
C GLN A 197 9.74 3.56 13.47
N MET A 198 8.87 2.66 13.01
CA MET A 198 7.73 2.22 13.81
C MET A 198 8.12 1.24 14.92
N VAL A 199 9.29 0.60 14.86
CA VAL A 199 9.65 -0.53 15.75
C VAL A 199 9.65 -0.12 17.21
N ALA A 200 10.44 0.88 17.58
CA ALA A 200 10.57 1.30 18.99
C ALA A 200 9.24 1.81 19.57
N PRO A 201 8.54 2.80 18.98
CA PRO A 201 7.30 3.29 19.56
C PRO A 201 6.19 2.24 19.60
N LEU A 202 6.19 1.30 18.65
CA LEU A 202 5.22 0.20 18.64
C LEU A 202 5.47 -0.82 19.75
N LEU A 203 6.73 -1.16 20.01
CA LEU A 203 7.11 -2.06 21.12
C LEU A 203 6.80 -1.45 22.49
N ASP A 204 7.10 -0.16 22.68
CA ASP A 204 6.80 0.55 23.92
C ASP A 204 5.29 0.63 24.17
N TRP A 205 4.51 0.93 23.15
CA TRP A 205 3.06 0.92 23.22
C TRP A 205 2.51 -0.48 23.56
N TYR A 206 3.02 -1.52 22.88
CA TYR A 206 2.57 -2.90 23.09
C TYR A 206 2.86 -3.38 24.50
N ALA A 207 3.99 -3.03 25.09
CA ALA A 207 4.32 -3.41 26.45
C ALA A 207 3.25 -2.98 27.47
N ILE A 208 2.57 -1.84 27.21
CA ILE A 208 1.55 -1.26 28.09
C ILE A 208 0.13 -1.72 27.71
N HIS A 209 -0.17 -1.83 26.41
CA HIS A 209 -1.55 -1.95 25.89
C HIS A 209 -1.92 -3.36 25.42
N LYS A 210 -0.98 -4.33 25.45
CA LYS A 210 -1.27 -5.70 25.03
C LYS A 210 -2.41 -6.31 25.86
N ARG A 211 -3.37 -6.94 25.18
CA ARG A 211 -4.42 -7.71 25.85
C ARG A 211 -3.83 -8.95 26.55
N ASP A 212 -4.33 -9.27 27.75
CA ASP A 212 -4.04 -10.54 28.39
C ASP A 212 -4.83 -11.65 27.69
N LEU A 213 -4.12 -12.46 26.92
CA LEU A 213 -4.69 -13.56 26.14
C LEU A 213 -4.05 -14.88 26.55
N PRO A 214 -4.85 -15.98 26.70
CA PRO A 214 -4.33 -17.26 27.17
C PRO A 214 -3.11 -17.79 26.42
N TRP A 215 -3.05 -17.57 25.10
CA TRP A 215 -1.98 -18.00 24.18
C TRP A 215 -0.77 -17.07 24.14
N ARG A 216 -0.75 -16.04 24.98
CA ARG A 216 0.40 -15.12 25.16
C ARG A 216 1.13 -15.32 26.48
N LYS A 217 0.72 -16.33 27.28
CA LYS A 217 1.30 -16.59 28.58
C LYS A 217 2.66 -17.27 28.52
N ASP A 218 2.91 -17.97 27.45
CA ASP A 218 4.18 -18.64 27.16
C ASP A 218 4.55 -18.53 25.69
N GLN A 219 5.71 -19.06 25.33
CA GLN A 219 6.20 -19.14 23.94
C GLN A 219 6.22 -20.60 23.44
N ASN A 220 5.35 -21.45 24.00
CA ASN A 220 5.25 -22.84 23.56
C ASN A 220 4.71 -22.91 22.13
N PRO A 221 5.45 -23.47 21.17
CA PRO A 221 5.05 -23.50 19.76
C PRO A 221 3.74 -24.25 19.50
N TYR A 222 3.44 -25.27 20.30
CA TYR A 222 2.16 -25.98 20.22
C TYR A 222 1.01 -25.05 20.62
N HIS A 223 1.14 -24.32 21.70
CA HIS A 223 0.12 -23.37 22.19
C HIS A 223 -0.12 -22.23 21.21
N VAL A 224 0.95 -21.64 20.71
CA VAL A 224 0.89 -20.57 19.71
C VAL A 224 0.26 -21.09 18.41
N TRP A 225 0.68 -22.25 17.91
CA TRP A 225 0.12 -22.86 16.71
C TRP A 225 -1.39 -23.11 16.82
N ILE A 226 -1.86 -23.74 17.91
CA ILE A 226 -3.30 -23.96 18.13
C ILE A 226 -4.07 -22.65 18.11
N SER A 227 -3.58 -21.62 18.79
CA SER A 227 -4.24 -20.31 18.82
C SER A 227 -4.29 -19.65 17.44
N GLU A 228 -3.18 -19.67 16.69
CA GLU A 228 -3.10 -19.06 15.35
C GLU A 228 -4.09 -19.71 14.36
N ILE A 229 -4.24 -21.04 14.42
CA ILE A 229 -5.22 -21.75 13.60
C ILE A 229 -6.67 -21.45 14.04
N MET A 230 -6.93 -21.36 15.36
CA MET A 230 -8.27 -21.04 15.85
C MET A 230 -8.69 -19.60 15.51
N LEU A 231 -7.76 -18.65 15.54
CA LEU A 231 -8.00 -17.23 15.26
C LEU A 231 -8.25 -16.95 13.78
N GLN A 232 -7.94 -17.88 12.86
CA GLN A 232 -8.26 -17.70 11.45
C GLN A 232 -9.78 -17.52 11.27
N GLN A 233 -10.19 -16.29 10.83
CA GLN A 233 -11.59 -15.93 10.60
C GLN A 233 -12.53 -16.08 11.83
N THR A 234 -11.97 -16.13 13.04
CA THR A 234 -12.73 -16.26 14.29
C THR A 234 -12.36 -15.15 15.26
N ARG A 235 -13.35 -14.57 15.92
CA ARG A 235 -13.14 -13.48 16.88
C ARG A 235 -12.42 -13.98 18.14
N VAL A 236 -11.50 -13.16 18.67
CA VAL A 236 -10.70 -13.45 19.86
C VAL A 236 -11.52 -13.97 21.04
N GLU A 237 -12.64 -13.29 21.36
CA GLU A 237 -13.48 -13.65 22.49
C GLU A 237 -14.10 -15.05 22.35
N ALA A 238 -14.48 -15.43 21.14
CA ALA A 238 -14.98 -16.78 20.88
C ALA A 238 -13.88 -17.84 21.06
N VAL A 239 -12.67 -17.54 20.61
CA VAL A 239 -11.54 -18.50 20.65
C VAL A 239 -11.12 -18.84 22.08
N LYS A 240 -11.19 -17.92 23.07
CA LYS A 240 -10.71 -18.15 24.45
C LYS A 240 -11.25 -19.44 25.06
N GLY A 241 -12.55 -19.67 24.97
CA GLY A 241 -13.18 -20.89 25.55
C GLY A 241 -12.81 -22.17 24.78
N TYR A 242 -12.71 -22.07 23.43
CA TYR A 242 -12.33 -23.23 22.63
C TYR A 242 -10.87 -23.62 22.83
N TYR A 243 -9.98 -22.65 22.90
CA TYR A 243 -8.56 -22.86 23.16
C TYR A 243 -8.32 -23.61 24.47
N GLN A 244 -8.97 -23.18 25.58
CA GLN A 244 -8.83 -23.82 26.86
C GLN A 244 -9.33 -25.27 26.83
N ARG A 245 -10.53 -25.51 26.24
CA ARG A 245 -11.09 -26.88 26.14
C ARG A 245 -10.22 -27.78 25.30
N PHE A 246 -9.70 -27.27 24.18
CA PHE A 246 -8.88 -28.04 23.26
C PHE A 246 -7.55 -28.46 23.89
N LEU A 247 -6.86 -27.56 24.59
CA LEU A 247 -5.63 -27.90 25.30
C LEU A 247 -5.84 -28.78 26.51
N THR A 248 -7.02 -28.73 27.15
CA THR A 248 -7.38 -29.67 28.18
C THR A 248 -7.58 -31.10 27.64
N ALA A 249 -8.20 -31.21 26.47
CA ALA A 249 -8.42 -32.50 25.79
C ALA A 249 -7.13 -33.05 25.13
N PHE A 250 -6.33 -32.17 24.56
CA PHE A 250 -5.11 -32.51 23.82
C PHE A 250 -3.94 -31.66 24.33
N PRO A 251 -3.35 -31.98 25.50
CA PRO A 251 -2.32 -31.12 26.12
C PRO A 251 -0.96 -31.16 25.43
N THR A 252 -0.72 -32.11 24.53
CA THR A 252 0.55 -32.29 23.80
C THR A 252 0.31 -32.60 22.35
N ILE A 253 1.36 -32.39 21.49
CA ILE A 253 1.35 -32.77 20.08
C ILE A 253 1.02 -34.27 19.94
N GLN A 254 1.62 -35.14 20.79
CA GLN A 254 1.35 -36.56 20.78
C GLN A 254 -0.12 -36.87 21.08
N ALA A 255 -0.69 -36.25 22.13
CA ALA A 255 -2.10 -36.46 22.47
C ALA A 255 -3.05 -36.05 21.33
N LEU A 256 -2.71 -34.98 20.57
CA LEU A 256 -3.48 -34.58 19.39
C LEU A 256 -3.27 -35.55 18.22
N ALA A 257 -2.04 -36.01 17.99
CA ALA A 257 -1.72 -36.91 16.87
C ALA A 257 -2.42 -38.26 17.00
N GLU A 258 -2.47 -38.79 18.21
CA GLU A 258 -3.04 -40.12 18.56
C GLU A 258 -4.55 -40.08 18.84
N ALA A 259 -5.15 -38.88 18.90
CA ALA A 259 -6.58 -38.71 19.23
C ALA A 259 -7.50 -39.35 18.17
N ASP A 260 -8.67 -39.76 18.57
CA ASP A 260 -9.76 -40.11 17.66
C ASP A 260 -10.17 -38.83 16.86
N PRO A 261 -10.16 -38.88 15.52
CA PRO A 261 -10.56 -37.76 14.68
C PRO A 261 -11.94 -37.19 15.05
N GLU A 262 -12.86 -38.02 15.49
CA GLU A 262 -14.19 -37.56 15.92
C GLU A 262 -14.14 -36.75 17.21
N GLN A 263 -13.25 -37.09 18.16
CA GLN A 263 -13.03 -36.28 19.35
C GLN A 263 -12.42 -34.90 19.02
N VAL A 264 -11.46 -34.85 18.07
CA VAL A 264 -10.88 -33.61 17.60
C VAL A 264 -11.96 -32.75 16.96
N ARG A 265 -12.81 -33.33 16.11
CA ARG A 265 -13.92 -32.65 15.43
C ARG A 265 -14.92 -32.09 16.47
N LYS A 266 -15.27 -32.88 17.50
CA LYS A 266 -16.18 -32.47 18.57
C LYS A 266 -15.64 -31.28 19.38
N CYS A 267 -14.36 -31.29 19.74
CA CYS A 267 -13.71 -30.16 20.42
C CYS A 267 -13.69 -28.88 19.57
N TRP A 268 -13.80 -28.98 18.22
CA TRP A 268 -13.82 -27.88 17.26
C TRP A 268 -15.24 -27.41 16.92
N GLU A 269 -16.28 -28.13 17.36
CA GLU A 269 -17.67 -27.86 16.99
C GLU A 269 -18.10 -26.46 17.41
N GLY A 270 -18.63 -25.68 16.43
CA GLY A 270 -19.00 -24.27 16.59
C GLY A 270 -17.95 -23.24 16.13
N LEU A 271 -16.68 -23.63 15.91
CA LEU A 271 -15.66 -22.73 15.33
C LEU A 271 -15.77 -22.58 13.80
N GLY A 272 -16.45 -23.53 13.13
CA GLY A 272 -16.53 -23.57 11.67
C GLY A 272 -15.22 -23.99 10.99
N TYR A 273 -15.25 -24.06 9.65
CA TYR A 273 -14.08 -24.41 8.82
C TYR A 273 -13.33 -25.65 9.33
N TYR A 274 -14.03 -26.77 9.45
CA TYR A 274 -13.55 -28.04 10.05
C TYR A 274 -12.28 -28.61 9.39
N THR A 275 -11.98 -28.22 8.18
CA THR A 275 -10.71 -28.57 7.52
C THR A 275 -9.49 -28.13 8.34
N ARG A 276 -9.61 -27.05 9.13
CA ARG A 276 -8.55 -26.59 10.03
C ARG A 276 -8.25 -27.63 11.12
N ALA A 277 -9.27 -28.18 11.75
CA ALA A 277 -9.12 -29.24 12.77
C ALA A 277 -8.47 -30.49 12.19
N LYS A 278 -8.90 -30.93 10.99
CA LYS A 278 -8.31 -32.06 10.29
C LYS A 278 -6.82 -31.81 9.95
N ASN A 279 -6.48 -30.62 9.48
CA ASN A 279 -5.10 -30.26 9.19
C ASN A 279 -4.24 -30.16 10.44
N LEU A 280 -4.77 -29.67 11.58
CA LEU A 280 -4.08 -29.67 12.86
C LEU A 280 -3.68 -31.09 13.27
N GLN A 281 -4.61 -32.04 13.24
CA GLN A 281 -4.30 -33.41 13.58
C GLN A 281 -3.28 -34.04 12.63
N ARG A 282 -3.43 -33.82 11.32
CA ARG A 282 -2.47 -34.30 10.32
C ARG A 282 -1.07 -33.70 10.53
N ALA A 283 -0.97 -32.41 10.85
CA ALA A 283 0.33 -31.79 11.14
C ALA A 283 0.92 -32.32 12.47
N ALA A 284 0.10 -32.59 13.49
CA ALA A 284 0.57 -33.23 14.72
C ALA A 284 1.16 -34.63 14.43
N GLN A 285 0.52 -35.42 13.56
CA GLN A 285 1.04 -36.70 13.09
C GLN A 285 2.36 -36.54 12.33
N GLN A 286 2.47 -35.57 11.43
CA GLN A 286 3.72 -35.25 10.75
C GLN A 286 4.84 -34.88 11.73
N ILE A 287 4.54 -34.09 12.77
CA ILE A 287 5.52 -33.70 13.78
C ILE A 287 5.96 -34.94 14.58
N LEU A 288 5.04 -35.81 14.93
CA LEU A 288 5.37 -37.03 15.66
C LEU A 288 6.28 -37.98 14.83
N GLU A 289 5.94 -38.19 13.55
CA GLU A 289 6.64 -39.09 12.65
C GLU A 289 8.00 -38.55 12.17
N GLN A 290 8.06 -37.27 11.80
CA GLN A 290 9.22 -36.68 11.14
C GLN A 290 10.16 -35.96 12.09
N TYR A 291 9.66 -35.48 13.23
CA TYR A 291 10.38 -34.65 14.19
C TYR A 291 10.32 -35.23 15.61
N HIS A 292 9.95 -36.51 15.77
CA HIS A 292 9.92 -37.22 17.05
C HIS A 292 9.06 -36.55 18.14
N GLY A 293 8.01 -35.83 17.73
CA GLY A 293 7.10 -35.10 18.62
C GLY A 293 7.60 -33.70 19.06
N GLU A 294 8.78 -33.30 18.62
CA GLU A 294 9.29 -31.93 18.84
C GLU A 294 8.88 -31.00 17.69
N PHE A 295 8.36 -29.83 18.01
CA PHE A 295 7.94 -28.87 16.99
C PHE A 295 9.18 -28.37 16.21
N PRO A 296 9.19 -28.42 14.86
CA PRO A 296 10.34 -27.99 14.08
C PRO A 296 10.62 -26.51 14.27
N THR A 297 11.90 -26.13 14.24
CA THR A 297 12.35 -24.76 14.49
C THR A 297 12.65 -23.97 13.23
N LYS A 298 12.98 -24.65 12.11
CA LYS A 298 13.29 -23.95 10.84
C LYS A 298 12.01 -23.55 10.12
N HIS A 299 11.98 -22.34 9.61
CA HIS A 299 10.80 -21.77 8.93
C HIS A 299 10.29 -22.67 7.78
N GLU A 300 11.19 -23.25 6.98
CA GLU A 300 10.82 -24.12 5.86
C GLU A 300 10.16 -25.42 6.35
N GLU A 301 10.65 -25.97 7.47
CA GLU A 301 10.10 -27.19 8.10
C GLU A 301 8.71 -26.90 8.67
N VAL A 302 8.55 -25.76 9.38
CA VAL A 302 7.23 -25.32 9.90
C VAL A 302 6.25 -25.09 8.75
N LEU A 303 6.69 -24.47 7.67
CA LEU A 303 5.85 -24.17 6.50
C LEU A 303 5.40 -25.44 5.76
N SER A 304 6.15 -26.54 5.86
CA SER A 304 5.81 -27.83 5.23
C SER A 304 4.69 -28.61 5.93
N LEU A 305 4.33 -28.21 7.15
CA LEU A 305 3.30 -28.89 7.93
C LEU A 305 1.89 -28.63 7.38
N ALA A 306 1.02 -29.63 7.48
CA ALA A 306 -0.33 -29.58 6.94
C ALA A 306 -1.15 -28.40 7.51
N GLY A 307 -1.68 -27.56 6.62
CA GLY A 307 -2.52 -26.41 6.99
C GLY A 307 -1.76 -25.20 7.55
N ILE A 308 -0.43 -25.22 7.57
CA ILE A 308 0.40 -24.08 7.92
C ILE A 308 0.81 -23.32 6.65
N GLY A 309 0.34 -22.08 6.54
CA GLY A 309 0.76 -21.16 5.49
C GLY A 309 1.84 -20.18 5.98
N ALA A 310 2.33 -19.34 5.07
CA ALA A 310 3.40 -18.38 5.34
C ALA A 310 3.12 -17.48 6.56
N TYR A 311 1.87 -17.03 6.75
CA TYR A 311 1.45 -16.26 7.91
C TYR A 311 1.67 -17.04 9.22
N THR A 312 1.10 -18.26 9.31
CA THR A 312 1.17 -19.07 10.52
C THR A 312 2.61 -19.50 10.83
N ALA A 313 3.39 -19.87 9.79
CA ALA A 313 4.81 -20.19 9.95
C ALA A 313 5.60 -18.97 10.45
N GLY A 314 5.35 -17.79 9.87
CA GLY A 314 5.95 -16.54 10.32
C GLY A 314 5.63 -16.20 11.77
N ALA A 315 4.38 -16.37 12.18
CA ALA A 315 3.93 -16.14 13.57
C ALA A 315 4.64 -17.10 14.55
N ILE A 316 4.62 -18.40 14.28
CA ILE A 316 5.26 -19.40 15.15
C ILE A 316 6.77 -19.14 15.25
N CYS A 317 7.46 -18.97 14.10
CA CYS A 317 8.91 -18.79 14.09
C CYS A 317 9.34 -17.49 14.77
N SER A 318 8.59 -16.40 14.61
CA SER A 318 8.93 -15.12 15.26
C SER A 318 8.59 -15.15 16.75
N ILE A 319 7.43 -15.67 17.15
CA ILE A 319 6.95 -15.64 18.54
C ILE A 319 7.71 -16.65 19.40
N CYS A 320 7.92 -17.86 18.89
CA CYS A 320 8.49 -18.96 19.69
C CYS A 320 10.01 -19.06 19.59
N TYR A 321 10.59 -18.65 18.45
CA TYR A 321 12.00 -18.88 18.16
C TYR A 321 12.79 -17.59 17.88
N GLU A 322 12.17 -16.42 18.06
CA GLU A 322 12.79 -15.11 17.88
C GLU A 322 13.44 -14.94 16.48
N GLN A 323 12.85 -15.57 15.47
CA GLN A 323 13.32 -15.45 14.09
C GLN A 323 12.73 -14.22 13.41
N PRO A 324 13.46 -13.53 12.53
CA PRO A 324 12.96 -12.36 11.79
C PRO A 324 12.04 -12.79 10.62
N THR A 325 10.96 -13.49 10.96
CA THR A 325 9.98 -14.05 10.02
C THR A 325 8.64 -13.33 10.16
N PRO A 326 8.30 -12.40 9.25
CA PRO A 326 7.06 -11.64 9.33
C PRO A 326 5.81 -12.50 9.19
N ALA A 327 4.82 -12.25 10.07
CA ALA A 327 3.49 -12.81 9.97
C ALA A 327 2.55 -11.77 9.31
N VAL A 328 2.46 -11.77 7.99
CA VAL A 328 1.72 -10.76 7.23
C VAL A 328 0.30 -11.25 6.94
N ASP A 329 -0.66 -10.70 7.67
CA ASP A 329 -2.11 -10.86 7.46
C ASP A 329 -2.75 -9.56 6.93
N GLY A 330 -4.07 -9.55 6.78
CA GLY A 330 -4.80 -8.35 6.35
C GLY A 330 -4.70 -7.18 7.34
N ASN A 331 -4.46 -7.42 8.63
CA ASN A 331 -4.24 -6.36 9.63
C ASN A 331 -2.89 -5.70 9.42
N VAL A 332 -1.85 -6.51 9.27
CA VAL A 332 -0.47 -6.02 9.03
C VAL A 332 -0.39 -5.29 7.69
N LEU A 333 -0.99 -5.84 6.62
CA LEU A 333 -1.06 -5.15 5.32
C LEU A 333 -1.73 -3.78 5.45
N ARG A 334 -2.88 -3.70 6.13
CA ARG A 334 -3.58 -2.43 6.35
C ARG A 334 -2.73 -1.41 7.10
N VAL A 335 -2.08 -1.84 8.18
CA VAL A 335 -1.18 -0.97 8.97
C VAL A 335 -0.06 -0.42 8.10
N VAL A 336 0.61 -1.29 7.33
CA VAL A 336 1.72 -0.90 6.47
C VAL A 336 1.26 0.03 5.35
N MET A 337 0.19 -0.31 4.62
CA MET A 337 -0.33 0.53 3.55
C MET A 337 -0.73 1.93 4.06
N ARG A 338 -1.43 2.02 5.19
CA ARG A 338 -1.77 3.31 5.80
C ARG A 338 -0.54 4.08 6.28
N LEU A 339 0.42 3.40 6.90
CA LEU A 339 1.65 4.03 7.36
C LEU A 339 2.42 4.68 6.21
N GLN A 340 2.49 3.99 5.08
CA GLN A 340 3.21 4.40 3.88
C GLN A 340 2.41 5.31 2.93
N ASP A 341 1.09 5.45 3.11
CA ASP A 341 0.16 6.03 2.11
C ASP A 341 0.30 5.34 0.75
N ALA A 342 0.35 4.00 0.77
CA ALA A 342 0.55 3.17 -0.42
C ALA A 342 -0.79 2.60 -0.92
N PHE A 343 -1.04 2.73 -2.21
CA PHE A 343 -2.29 2.33 -2.87
C PHE A 343 -2.17 1.01 -3.62
N ASP A 344 -1.09 0.26 -3.36
CA ASP A 344 -0.94 -1.09 -3.93
C ASP A 344 -2.08 -2.02 -3.42
N GLU A 345 -2.67 -2.81 -4.32
CA GLU A 345 -3.75 -3.76 -3.99
C GLU A 345 -3.22 -4.89 -3.10
N ILE A 346 -3.73 -4.98 -1.87
CA ILE A 346 -3.21 -5.94 -0.88
C ILE A 346 -3.53 -7.40 -1.17
N ASP A 347 -4.49 -7.67 -2.05
CA ASP A 347 -4.86 -9.04 -2.43
C ASP A 347 -3.89 -9.62 -3.47
N ARG A 348 -3.02 -8.81 -4.06
CA ARG A 348 -1.98 -9.24 -5.00
C ARG A 348 -0.83 -9.96 -4.27
N PRO A 349 -0.42 -11.16 -4.75
CA PRO A 349 0.65 -11.94 -4.12
C PRO A 349 2.03 -11.24 -4.11
N ASP A 350 2.32 -10.44 -5.14
CA ASP A 350 3.57 -9.69 -5.24
C ASP A 350 3.64 -8.54 -4.22
N VAL A 351 2.53 -7.84 -3.97
CA VAL A 351 2.42 -6.81 -2.93
C VAL A 351 2.63 -7.41 -1.55
N LYS A 352 1.96 -8.53 -1.25
CA LYS A 352 2.14 -9.24 0.01
C LYS A 352 3.58 -9.67 0.23
N ARG A 353 4.24 -10.20 -0.82
CA ARG A 353 5.65 -10.58 -0.77
C ARG A 353 6.56 -9.37 -0.54
N ALA A 354 6.33 -8.26 -1.24
CA ALA A 354 7.10 -7.03 -1.07
C ALA A 354 7.01 -6.48 0.36
N VAL A 355 5.81 -6.47 0.95
CA VAL A 355 5.60 -6.07 2.35
C VAL A 355 6.31 -7.03 3.31
N THR A 356 6.27 -8.34 3.05
CA THR A 356 6.95 -9.34 3.87
C THR A 356 8.47 -9.10 3.87
N GLU A 357 9.07 -8.92 2.69
CA GLU A 357 10.52 -8.67 2.59
C GLU A 357 10.92 -7.32 3.23
N ALA A 358 10.12 -6.28 3.04
CA ALA A 358 10.37 -4.98 3.66
C ALA A 358 10.29 -5.05 5.20
N LEU A 359 9.30 -5.73 5.76
CA LEU A 359 9.17 -5.94 7.19
C LEU A 359 10.30 -6.79 7.77
N LYS A 360 10.78 -7.80 7.06
CA LYS A 360 11.87 -8.68 7.50
C LYS A 360 13.12 -7.88 7.89
N THR A 361 13.41 -6.79 7.18
CA THR A 361 14.55 -5.92 7.47
C THR A 361 14.39 -5.09 8.75
N CYS A 362 13.17 -5.01 9.30
CA CYS A 362 12.84 -4.19 10.47
C CYS A 362 12.71 -5.01 11.75
N TYR A 363 12.75 -6.34 11.66
CA TYR A 363 12.55 -7.20 12.84
C TYR A 363 13.67 -7.00 13.86
N PRO A 364 13.34 -6.59 15.09
CA PRO A 364 14.34 -6.29 16.12
C PRO A 364 14.90 -7.59 16.73
N ALA A 365 16.22 -7.72 16.78
CA ALA A 365 16.88 -8.87 17.40
C ALA A 365 16.45 -9.04 18.86
N GLY A 366 16.09 -10.27 19.25
CA GLY A 366 15.63 -10.63 20.60
C GLY A 366 14.25 -10.07 20.99
N LYS A 367 13.49 -9.50 20.05
CA LYS A 367 12.12 -8.99 20.23
C LYS A 367 11.23 -9.27 19.02
N CYS A 368 11.58 -10.27 18.21
CA CYS A 368 10.83 -10.61 17.00
C CYS A 368 9.39 -11.00 17.32
N GLY A 369 9.19 -11.86 18.31
CA GLY A 369 7.85 -12.28 18.72
C GLY A 369 7.02 -11.13 19.29
N MET A 370 7.63 -10.26 20.08
CA MET A 370 6.95 -9.07 20.60
C MET A 370 6.53 -8.14 19.46
N PHE A 371 7.37 -7.93 18.45
CA PHE A 371 7.08 -7.07 17.31
C PHE A 371 5.97 -7.63 16.43
N THR A 372 5.98 -8.94 16.15
CA THR A 372 4.87 -9.62 15.45
C THR A 372 3.53 -9.41 16.16
N GLN A 373 3.49 -9.66 17.47
CA GLN A 373 2.26 -9.49 18.26
C GLN A 373 1.84 -8.01 18.33
N ALA A 374 2.79 -7.09 18.41
CA ALA A 374 2.51 -5.65 18.45
C ALA A 374 1.86 -5.14 17.15
N LEU A 375 2.32 -5.60 15.99
CA LEU A 375 1.71 -5.28 14.69
C LEU A 375 0.26 -5.77 14.60
N MET A 376 0.01 -7.02 15.04
CA MET A 376 -1.33 -7.59 15.07
C MET A 376 -2.25 -6.81 16.02
N GLU A 377 -1.74 -6.43 17.20
CA GLU A 377 -2.50 -5.70 18.21
C GLU A 377 -2.83 -4.29 17.77
N LEU A 378 -1.88 -3.59 17.13
CA LEU A 378 -2.12 -2.26 16.54
C LEU A 378 -3.24 -2.31 15.50
N GLY A 379 -3.21 -3.31 14.63
CA GLY A 379 -4.24 -3.53 13.61
C GLY A 379 -5.60 -3.88 14.21
N ALA A 380 -5.63 -4.58 15.33
CA ALA A 380 -6.87 -5.00 15.99
C ALA A 380 -7.53 -3.90 16.81
N LEU A 381 -6.75 -3.05 17.50
CA LEU A 381 -7.25 -2.10 18.50
C LEU A 381 -7.27 -0.65 18.05
N VAL A 382 -6.31 -0.24 17.23
CA VAL A 382 -6.09 1.17 16.89
C VAL A 382 -6.31 1.42 15.40
N CYS A 383 -5.56 0.73 14.54
CA CYS A 383 -5.66 0.88 13.09
C CYS A 383 -6.76 -0.04 12.52
N VAL A 384 -7.99 0.10 13.01
CA VAL A 384 -9.12 -0.80 12.74
C VAL A 384 -9.56 -0.82 11.27
N PRO A 385 -10.17 -1.96 10.80
CA PRO A 385 -10.61 -2.09 9.41
C PRO A 385 -11.93 -1.35 9.11
N ASN A 386 -12.78 -1.22 10.11
CA ASN A 386 -14.14 -0.67 9.97
C ASN A 386 -14.28 0.60 10.82
N GLY A 387 -14.90 1.64 10.25
CA GLY A 387 -15.01 2.93 10.91
C GLY A 387 -13.71 3.75 10.89
N ALA A 388 -13.69 4.85 11.63
CA ALA A 388 -12.51 5.69 11.75
C ALA A 388 -11.44 5.02 12.62
N PRO A 389 -10.18 4.91 12.17
CA PRO A 389 -9.10 4.41 13.01
C PRO A 389 -8.80 5.38 14.16
N HIS A 390 -8.37 4.84 15.30
CA HIS A 390 -8.08 5.61 16.52
C HIS A 390 -6.69 6.28 16.44
N CYS A 391 -6.51 7.16 15.45
CA CYS A 391 -5.21 7.77 15.12
C CYS A 391 -4.62 8.64 16.26
N GLN A 392 -5.45 9.12 17.19
CA GLN A 392 -4.98 9.90 18.34
C GLN A 392 -4.26 9.03 19.37
N GLU A 393 -4.60 7.74 19.44
CA GLU A 393 -4.00 6.76 20.35
C GLU A 393 -2.87 5.96 19.68
N CYS A 394 -2.59 6.25 18.40
CA CYS A 394 -1.65 5.46 17.59
C CYS A 394 -0.20 5.82 17.91
N PRO A 395 0.64 4.86 18.32
CA PRO A 395 2.04 5.11 18.65
C PRO A 395 2.88 5.59 17.48
N VAL A 396 2.44 5.32 16.26
CA VAL A 396 3.15 5.67 15.01
C VAL A 396 2.49 6.82 14.25
N ALA A 397 1.54 7.52 14.89
CA ALA A 397 0.78 8.59 14.28
C ALA A 397 1.64 9.76 13.74
N ALA A 398 2.76 10.05 14.41
CA ALA A 398 3.62 11.18 14.08
C ALA A 398 4.21 11.10 12.67
N PHE A 399 4.49 9.90 12.17
CA PHE A 399 5.07 9.67 10.85
C PHE A 399 4.16 8.88 9.90
N CYS A 400 2.90 8.63 10.29
CA CYS A 400 1.91 7.99 9.42
C CYS A 400 1.54 8.92 8.26
N ARG A 401 1.88 8.52 7.02
CA ARG A 401 1.65 9.33 5.81
C ARG A 401 0.17 9.45 5.50
N SER A 402 -0.62 8.36 5.58
CA SER A 402 -2.05 8.45 5.31
C SER A 402 -2.79 9.34 6.31
N ARG A 403 -2.33 9.42 7.57
CA ARG A 403 -2.89 10.37 8.53
C ARG A 403 -2.62 11.81 8.11
N LYS A 404 -1.43 12.10 7.61
CA LYS A 404 -1.08 13.45 7.11
C LYS A 404 -1.89 13.82 5.87
N GLN A 405 -2.20 12.84 5.02
CA GLN A 405 -2.95 13.03 3.78
C GLN A 405 -4.47 12.81 3.93
N GLU A 406 -4.93 12.42 5.12
CA GLU A 406 -6.35 12.10 5.40
C GLU A 406 -6.92 10.96 4.54
N THR A 407 -6.09 10.01 4.13
CA THR A 407 -6.42 8.90 3.23
C THR A 407 -6.72 7.57 3.94
N GLN A 408 -6.78 7.56 5.28
CA GLN A 408 -6.95 6.31 6.06
C GLN A 408 -8.21 5.53 5.68
N ALA A 409 -9.28 6.23 5.29
CA ALA A 409 -10.54 5.61 4.87
C ALA A 409 -10.45 4.95 3.50
N LEU A 410 -9.52 5.39 2.64
CA LEU A 410 -9.29 4.85 1.31
C LEU A 410 -8.38 3.61 1.33
N LEU A 411 -7.64 3.40 2.41
CA LEU A 411 -6.62 2.36 2.52
C LEU A 411 -6.98 1.27 3.53
N PRO A 412 -6.63 0.01 3.25
CA PRO A 412 -5.93 -0.48 2.05
C PRO A 412 -6.86 -0.64 0.84
N VAL A 413 -6.30 -0.58 -0.36
CA VAL A 413 -7.00 -0.95 -1.61
C VAL A 413 -7.06 -2.49 -1.72
N ARG A 414 -8.22 -3.01 -2.22
CA ARG A 414 -8.45 -4.45 -2.42
C ARG A 414 -8.86 -4.74 -3.85
#